data_1469958b6788433d592ac715ee199b46
#
_entry.id   1469958b6788433d592ac715ee199b46
#
_cell.length_a   1.000
_cell.length_b   1.000
_cell.length_c   1.000
_cell.angle_alpha   90.00
_cell.angle_beta   90.00
_cell.angle_gamma   90.00
#
_symmetry.space_group_name_H-M   'P 1'
#
loop_
_entity.id
_entity.type
_entity.pdbx_description
1 polymer ?
#
loop_
_entity_poly.entity_id
_entity_poly.type
_entity_poly.pdbx_seq_one_letter_code
_entity_poly.pdbx_strand_id
1 'polypeptide(L)'
;MLEPTAFEQTDAPAFDWGPALNALRAKAKPAYAVQPVEGDLFTYWQGLPEGQLDLIVSNPPYLTAEEMRHLQPEVAQEPAMALEAGKDGLVFYRALAEHYQNALRPGGALVLEIGWQQRQAVAALLAANGWVDIECRKDFGGNDRCMIAHRPEK
;
A
#
# COMPACT_ATOMS: atom_id res chain seq x y z
N MET A 1 22.31 3.89 2.99
CA MET A 1 21.07 3.65 3.75
C MET A 1 20.51 5.02 4.10
N LEU A 2 19.46 5.43 3.41
CA LEU A 2 18.75 6.66 3.74
C LEU A 2 17.89 6.34 4.97
N GLU A 3 18.16 7.02 6.09
CA GLU A 3 17.28 7.00 7.25
C GLU A 3 15.86 7.33 6.80
N PRO A 4 14.83 6.58 7.23
CA PRO A 4 13.46 7.03 7.02
C PRO A 4 13.35 8.40 7.70
N THR A 5 13.07 9.43 6.91
CA THR A 5 12.71 10.73 7.47
C THR A 5 11.53 10.47 8.39
N ALA A 6 11.76 10.69 9.69
CA ALA A 6 10.73 10.54 10.69
C ALA A 6 9.48 11.27 10.19
N PHE A 7 8.39 10.53 10.02
CA PHE A 7 7.07 11.12 9.93
C PHE A 7 6.94 11.95 11.21
N GLU A 8 6.87 13.27 11.09
CA GLU A 8 6.45 14.07 12.22
C GLU A 8 5.05 13.58 12.60
N GLN A 9 4.98 12.88 13.72
CA GLN A 9 3.71 12.54 14.33
C GLN A 9 3.00 13.87 14.58
N THR A 10 1.99 14.14 13.76
CA THR A 10 1.05 15.21 14.08
C THR A 10 0.38 14.82 15.39
N ASP A 11 0.20 15.77 16.31
CA ASP A 11 -0.50 15.60 17.60
C ASP A 11 -2.01 15.27 17.43
N ALA A 12 -2.43 14.83 16.26
CA ALA A 12 -3.77 14.31 16.05
C ALA A 12 -3.91 12.99 16.81
N PRO A 13 -4.99 12.80 17.57
CA PRO A 13 -5.21 11.54 18.29
C PRO A 13 -5.19 10.40 17.28
N ALA A 14 -4.45 9.34 17.61
CA ALA A 14 -4.38 8.14 16.80
C ALA A 14 -5.82 7.63 16.52
N PHE A 15 -6.11 7.30 15.26
CA PHE A 15 -7.40 6.74 14.90
C PHE A 15 -7.57 5.40 15.60
N ASP A 16 -8.66 5.23 16.36
CA ASP A 16 -8.99 3.98 17.02
C ASP A 16 -9.59 2.98 16.03
N TRP A 17 -8.76 2.05 15.60
CA TRP A 17 -9.15 0.96 14.70
C TRP A 17 -9.97 -0.15 15.38
N GLY A 18 -10.03 -0.17 16.73
CA GLY A 18 -10.67 -1.23 17.49
C GLY A 18 -12.12 -1.52 17.05
N PRO A 19 -13.00 -0.51 16.95
CA PRO A 19 -14.39 -0.73 16.49
C PRO A 19 -14.47 -1.30 15.07
N ALA A 20 -13.65 -0.83 14.13
CA ALA A 20 -13.65 -1.30 12.75
C ALA A 20 -13.15 -2.75 12.66
N LEU A 21 -12.08 -3.08 13.38
CA LEU A 21 -11.55 -4.45 13.45
C LEU A 21 -12.55 -5.43 14.08
N ASN A 22 -13.23 -5.03 15.14
CA ASN A 22 -14.26 -5.83 15.77
C ASN A 22 -15.46 -6.06 14.85
N ALA A 23 -15.88 -5.05 14.09
CA ALA A 23 -16.94 -5.19 13.09
C ALA A 23 -16.56 -6.16 11.96
N LEU A 24 -15.31 -6.14 11.50
CA LEU A 24 -14.80 -7.09 10.50
C LEU A 24 -14.77 -8.51 11.05
N ARG A 25 -14.29 -8.72 12.28
CA ARG A 25 -14.29 -10.04 12.94
C ARG A 25 -15.70 -10.60 13.09
N ALA A 26 -16.67 -9.76 13.46
CA ALA A 26 -18.07 -10.17 13.62
C ALA A 26 -18.74 -10.54 12.28
N LYS A 27 -18.30 -9.96 11.16
CA LYS A 27 -18.82 -10.24 9.81
C LYS A 27 -18.12 -11.40 9.12
N ALA A 28 -16.99 -11.88 9.64
CA ALA A 28 -16.28 -13.01 9.07
C ALA A 28 -17.17 -14.25 9.09
N LYS A 29 -17.50 -14.77 7.90
CA LYS A 29 -18.22 -16.05 7.79
C LYS A 29 -17.28 -17.20 8.11
N PRO A 30 -17.76 -18.32 8.68
CA PRO A 30 -16.93 -19.49 9.00
C PRO A 30 -16.13 -20.06 7.82
N ALA A 31 -16.60 -19.82 6.58
CA ALA A 31 -15.92 -20.25 5.35
C ALA A 31 -14.69 -19.40 4.98
N TYR A 32 -14.53 -18.20 5.58
CA TYR A 32 -13.43 -17.30 5.30
C TYR A 32 -12.79 -16.86 6.61
N ALA A 33 -11.58 -17.32 6.86
CA ALA A 33 -10.80 -16.85 8.00
C ALA A 33 -10.26 -15.42 7.67
N VAL A 34 -10.90 -14.40 8.23
CA VAL A 34 -10.37 -13.03 8.21
C VAL A 34 -9.68 -12.75 9.54
N GLN A 35 -8.41 -12.43 9.47
CA GLN A 35 -7.59 -12.08 10.62
C GLN A 35 -7.16 -10.62 10.53
N PRO A 36 -7.93 -9.67 11.11
CA PRO A 36 -7.54 -8.28 11.12
C PRO A 36 -6.37 -8.06 12.08
N VAL A 37 -5.35 -7.35 11.60
CA VAL A 37 -4.14 -7.01 12.33
C VAL A 37 -3.90 -5.51 12.21
N GLU A 38 -3.61 -4.84 13.32
CA GLU A 38 -3.08 -3.48 13.33
C GLU A 38 -1.56 -3.54 13.19
N GLY A 39 -0.98 -2.76 12.29
CA GLY A 39 0.45 -2.75 12.05
C GLY A 39 0.91 -1.59 11.19
N ASP A 40 2.21 -1.32 11.23
CA ASP A 40 2.88 -0.33 10.41
C ASP A 40 3.44 -1.01 9.16
N LEU A 41 3.08 -0.55 7.98
CA LEU A 41 3.54 -1.10 6.70
C LEU A 41 5.07 -1.06 6.58
N PHE A 42 5.74 -0.09 7.17
CA PHE A 42 7.20 0.02 7.13
C PHE A 42 7.94 -1.04 7.93
N THR A 43 7.27 -1.71 8.85
CA THR A 43 7.89 -2.73 9.72
C THR A 43 7.15 -4.07 9.71
N TYR A 44 5.90 -4.10 9.30
CA TYR A 44 5.04 -5.31 9.35
C TYR A 44 5.61 -6.49 8.56
N TRP A 45 6.30 -6.23 7.46
CA TRP A 45 6.94 -7.24 6.63
C TRP A 45 7.95 -8.11 7.39
N GLN A 46 8.57 -7.60 8.47
CA GLN A 46 9.57 -8.32 9.26
C GLN A 46 8.98 -9.55 9.98
N GLY A 47 7.68 -9.52 10.26
CA GLY A 47 6.95 -10.63 10.88
C GLY A 47 6.25 -11.57 9.90
N LEU A 48 6.29 -11.28 8.59
CA LEU A 48 5.66 -12.10 7.59
C LEU A 48 6.51 -13.34 7.26
N PRO A 49 5.90 -14.52 7.23
CA PRO A 49 6.60 -15.73 6.83
C PRO A 49 6.94 -15.68 5.33
N GLU A 50 8.13 -16.20 4.99
CA GLU A 50 8.59 -16.24 3.60
C GLU A 50 7.77 -17.21 2.74
N GLY A 51 7.39 -16.76 1.55
CA GLY A 51 6.81 -17.60 0.52
C GLY A 51 5.41 -18.15 0.80
N GLN A 52 4.68 -17.59 1.73
CA GLN A 52 3.37 -18.13 2.16
C GLN A 52 2.17 -17.39 1.59
N LEU A 53 2.32 -16.18 1.11
CA LEU A 53 1.21 -15.41 0.56
C LEU A 53 1.05 -15.68 -0.94
N ASP A 54 -0.18 -15.83 -1.39
CA ASP A 54 -0.52 -15.93 -2.82
C ASP A 54 -0.65 -14.55 -3.46
N LEU A 55 -1.14 -13.59 -2.67
CA LEU A 55 -1.50 -12.26 -3.14
C LEU A 55 -1.31 -11.23 -2.04
N ILE A 56 -0.77 -10.08 -2.40
CA ILE A 56 -0.77 -8.85 -1.60
C ILE A 56 -1.57 -7.80 -2.36
N VAL A 57 -2.55 -7.19 -1.72
CA VAL A 57 -3.33 -6.08 -2.26
C VAL A 57 -3.16 -4.88 -1.34
N SER A 58 -2.85 -3.72 -1.89
CA SER A 58 -2.70 -2.51 -1.10
C SER A 58 -3.29 -1.30 -1.82
N ASN A 59 -3.99 -0.46 -1.07
CA ASN A 59 -4.36 0.89 -1.44
C ASN A 59 -3.66 1.85 -0.48
N PRO A 60 -2.35 2.09 -0.68
CA PRO A 60 -1.58 2.94 0.21
C PRO A 60 -1.88 4.42 -0.05
N PRO A 61 -1.56 5.31 0.90
CA PRO A 61 -1.51 6.74 0.64
C PRO A 61 -0.59 7.05 -0.54
N TYR A 62 -0.97 7.99 -1.41
CA TYR A 62 -0.19 8.35 -2.58
C TYR A 62 -0.16 9.86 -2.91
N LEU A 63 -0.79 10.69 -2.10
CA LEU A 63 -0.77 12.14 -2.30
C LEU A 63 0.55 12.74 -1.80
N THR A 64 1.06 13.70 -2.54
CA THR A 64 2.20 14.50 -2.11
C THR A 64 1.79 15.51 -1.04
N ALA A 65 2.76 15.99 -0.27
CA ALA A 65 2.52 17.06 0.69
C ALA A 65 1.97 18.36 0.04
N GLU A 66 2.25 18.59 -1.24
CA GLU A 66 1.71 19.71 -2.00
C GLU A 66 0.24 19.49 -2.36
N GLU A 67 -0.10 18.30 -2.86
CA GLU A 67 -1.48 17.92 -3.18
C GLU A 67 -2.38 17.97 -1.94
N MET A 68 -1.85 17.59 -0.77
CA MET A 68 -2.55 17.67 0.52
C MET A 68 -3.04 19.09 0.85
N ARG A 69 -2.36 20.13 0.36
CA ARG A 69 -2.75 21.53 0.58
C ARG A 69 -3.92 21.99 -0.29
N HIS A 70 -4.24 21.23 -1.33
CA HIS A 70 -5.24 21.57 -2.35
C HIS A 70 -6.36 20.55 -2.45
N LEU A 71 -6.62 19.80 -1.35
CA LEU A 71 -7.67 18.78 -1.31
C LEU A 71 -9.08 19.35 -1.49
N GLN A 72 -9.92 18.59 -2.18
CA GLN A 72 -11.34 18.84 -2.18
C GLN A 72 -11.95 18.61 -0.79
N PRO A 73 -13.02 19.35 -0.40
CA PRO A 73 -13.60 19.28 0.95
C PRO A 73 -13.97 17.86 1.41
N GLU A 74 -14.42 17.01 0.49
CA GLU A 74 -14.82 15.63 0.78
C GLU A 74 -13.61 14.79 1.17
N VAL A 75 -12.49 14.92 0.45
CA VAL A 75 -11.24 14.20 0.69
C VAL A 75 -10.53 14.74 1.94
N ALA A 76 -10.65 16.03 2.21
CA ALA A 76 -10.05 16.66 3.40
C ALA A 76 -10.65 16.16 4.73
N GLN A 77 -11.74 15.41 4.70
CA GLN A 77 -12.34 14.78 5.88
C GLN A 77 -11.67 13.43 6.24
N GLU A 78 -10.89 12.86 5.33
CA GLU A 78 -10.12 11.65 5.62
C GLU A 78 -8.88 11.98 6.48
N PRO A 79 -8.44 11.05 7.35
CA PRO A 79 -7.21 11.26 8.13
C PRO A 79 -6.01 11.51 7.21
N ALA A 80 -5.19 12.51 7.51
CA ALA A 80 -4.01 12.85 6.69
C ALA A 80 -3.08 11.64 6.48
N MET A 81 -2.92 10.79 7.49
CA MET A 81 -2.13 9.56 7.39
C MET A 81 -2.66 8.54 6.38
N ALA A 82 -3.93 8.64 5.98
CA ALA A 82 -4.54 7.80 4.96
C ALA A 82 -4.33 8.33 3.53
N LEU A 83 -3.80 9.54 3.39
CA LEU A 83 -3.69 10.24 2.12
C LEU A 83 -2.26 10.61 1.76
N GLU A 84 -1.46 11.07 2.73
CA GLU A 84 -0.13 11.63 2.49
C GLU A 84 0.95 10.55 2.38
N ALA A 85 1.76 10.64 1.33
CA ALA A 85 2.85 9.71 1.03
C ALA A 85 4.20 10.42 0.80
N GLY A 86 4.50 11.42 1.59
CA GLY A 86 5.76 12.14 1.54
C GLY A 86 5.84 13.17 0.40
N LYS A 87 7.06 13.62 0.09
CA LYS A 87 7.28 14.70 -0.88
C LYS A 87 6.87 14.35 -2.31
N ASP A 88 7.08 13.11 -2.71
CA ASP A 88 6.83 12.64 -4.07
C ASP A 88 5.67 11.64 -4.20
N GLY A 89 4.97 11.36 -3.10
CA GLY A 89 3.84 10.44 -3.08
C GLY A 89 4.22 8.96 -3.21
N LEU A 90 5.50 8.59 -3.08
CA LEU A 90 5.98 7.24 -3.42
C LEU A 90 6.52 6.44 -2.23
N VAL A 91 6.51 6.99 -1.01
CA VAL A 91 7.16 6.35 0.15
C VAL A 91 6.63 4.96 0.45
N PHE A 92 5.31 4.75 0.35
CA PHE A 92 4.69 3.45 0.60
C PHE A 92 4.97 2.45 -0.53
N TYR A 93 5.01 2.90 -1.78
CA TYR A 93 5.36 2.05 -2.92
C TYR A 93 6.81 1.57 -2.84
N ARG A 94 7.75 2.43 -2.37
CA ARG A 94 9.13 2.00 -2.11
C ARG A 94 9.17 0.88 -1.08
N ALA A 95 8.51 1.06 0.06
CA ALA A 95 8.47 0.05 1.11
C ALA A 95 7.87 -1.27 0.61
N LEU A 96 6.77 -1.22 -0.14
CA LEU A 96 6.14 -2.40 -0.71
C LEU A 96 7.05 -3.10 -1.72
N ALA A 97 7.67 -2.34 -2.64
CA ALA A 97 8.56 -2.89 -3.65
C ALA A 97 9.82 -3.54 -3.07
N GLU A 98 10.41 -2.92 -2.04
CA GLU A 98 11.67 -3.35 -1.45
C GLU A 98 11.52 -4.53 -0.50
N HIS A 99 10.41 -4.60 0.26
CA HIS A 99 10.36 -5.47 1.44
C HIS A 99 9.31 -6.58 1.37
N TYR A 100 8.28 -6.48 0.54
CA TYR A 100 7.15 -7.41 0.60
C TYR A 100 7.23 -8.58 -0.39
N GLN A 101 8.19 -8.57 -1.31
CA GLN A 101 8.30 -9.62 -2.33
C GLN A 101 8.52 -11.01 -1.72
N ASN A 102 9.36 -11.10 -0.68
CA ASN A 102 9.70 -12.38 -0.05
C ASN A 102 8.54 -13.05 0.68
N ALA A 103 7.54 -12.29 1.10
CA ALA A 103 6.34 -12.85 1.73
C ALA A 103 5.45 -13.60 0.73
N LEU A 104 5.48 -13.23 -0.56
CA LEU A 104 4.77 -13.92 -1.61
C LEU A 104 5.46 -15.25 -1.95
N ARG A 105 4.67 -16.27 -2.29
CA ARG A 105 5.22 -17.45 -2.94
C ARG A 105 5.82 -17.09 -4.32
N PRO A 106 6.73 -17.90 -4.89
CA PRO A 106 7.14 -17.73 -6.29
C PRO A 106 5.91 -17.63 -7.22
N GLY A 107 5.91 -16.66 -8.12
CA GLY A 107 4.77 -16.35 -9.00
C GLY A 107 3.59 -15.65 -8.30
N GLY A 108 3.64 -15.39 -7.01
CA GLY A 108 2.62 -14.65 -6.28
C GLY A 108 2.51 -13.20 -6.75
N ALA A 109 1.34 -12.59 -6.58
CA ALA A 109 1.02 -11.29 -7.14
C ALA A 109 0.98 -10.17 -6.09
N LEU A 110 1.42 -8.99 -6.49
CA LEU A 110 1.21 -7.72 -5.81
C LEU A 110 0.27 -6.84 -6.64
N VAL A 111 -0.79 -6.33 -6.01
CA VAL A 111 -1.77 -5.44 -6.65
C VAL A 111 -1.83 -4.14 -5.85
N LEU A 112 -1.58 -3.02 -6.53
CA LEU A 112 -1.48 -1.69 -5.92
C LEU A 112 -2.48 -0.74 -6.56
N GLU A 113 -3.27 -0.02 -5.77
CA GLU A 113 -3.89 1.20 -6.26
C GLU A 113 -2.84 2.31 -6.36
N ILE A 114 -2.92 3.12 -7.43
CA ILE A 114 -2.01 4.24 -7.68
C ILE A 114 -2.76 5.52 -7.99
N GLY A 115 -2.12 6.65 -7.75
CA GLY A 115 -2.54 7.93 -8.34
C GLY A 115 -2.36 7.89 -9.88
N TRP A 116 -3.27 8.52 -10.59
CA TRP A 116 -3.36 8.44 -12.05
C TRP A 116 -2.09 8.89 -12.82
N GLN A 117 -1.23 9.66 -12.20
CA GLN A 117 0.06 10.11 -12.78
C GLN A 117 1.26 9.27 -12.33
N GLN A 118 1.07 8.26 -11.48
CA GLN A 118 2.17 7.55 -10.84
C GLN A 118 2.61 6.27 -11.55
N ARG A 119 1.95 5.86 -12.63
CA ARG A 119 2.23 4.62 -13.35
C ARG A 119 3.71 4.40 -13.64
N GLN A 120 4.37 5.39 -14.25
CA GLN A 120 5.78 5.23 -14.66
C GLN A 120 6.71 5.11 -13.46
N ALA A 121 6.50 5.95 -12.44
CA ALA A 121 7.32 5.94 -11.23
C ALA A 121 7.17 4.63 -10.45
N VAL A 122 5.93 4.15 -10.26
CA VAL A 122 5.68 2.89 -9.55
C VAL A 122 6.20 1.70 -10.35
N ALA A 123 6.01 1.66 -11.67
CA ALA A 123 6.56 0.60 -12.53
C ALA A 123 8.10 0.55 -12.44
N ALA A 124 8.76 1.70 -12.44
CA ALA A 124 10.22 1.78 -12.30
C ALA A 124 10.70 1.26 -10.94
N LEU A 125 10.00 1.59 -9.85
CA LEU A 125 10.30 1.08 -8.50
C LEU A 125 10.16 -0.44 -8.44
N LEU A 126 9.09 -0.98 -9.00
CA LEU A 126 8.86 -2.43 -9.03
C LEU A 126 9.95 -3.14 -9.85
N ALA A 127 10.24 -2.66 -11.06
CA ALA A 127 11.27 -3.24 -11.91
C ALA A 127 12.67 -3.20 -11.26
N ALA A 128 13.03 -2.09 -10.63
CA ALA A 128 14.31 -1.94 -9.93
C ALA A 128 14.46 -2.90 -8.75
N ASN A 129 13.38 -3.39 -8.18
CA ASN A 129 13.35 -4.35 -7.06
C ASN A 129 13.08 -5.79 -7.51
N GLY A 130 13.20 -6.09 -8.80
CA GLY A 130 13.15 -7.45 -9.33
C GLY A 130 11.73 -8.02 -9.49
N TRP A 131 10.69 -7.19 -9.45
CA TRP A 131 9.34 -7.62 -9.81
C TRP A 131 9.23 -7.84 -11.32
N VAL A 132 8.41 -8.81 -11.72
CA VAL A 132 8.21 -9.18 -13.13
C VAL A 132 6.73 -9.04 -13.53
N ASP A 133 6.44 -9.15 -14.83
CA ASP A 133 5.09 -9.08 -15.40
C ASP A 133 4.29 -7.87 -14.90
N ILE A 134 4.94 -6.70 -14.96
CA ILE A 134 4.39 -5.44 -14.46
C ILE A 134 3.36 -4.91 -15.44
N GLU A 135 2.10 -4.83 -15.00
CA GLU A 135 0.98 -4.32 -15.77
C GLU A 135 0.30 -3.13 -15.08
N CYS A 136 -0.35 -2.27 -15.86
CA CYS A 136 -1.23 -1.24 -15.35
C CYS A 136 -2.64 -1.39 -15.91
N ARG A 137 -3.63 -1.32 -15.04
CA ARG A 137 -5.05 -1.31 -15.40
C ARG A 137 -5.65 0.06 -15.14
N LYS A 138 -6.58 0.44 -16.02
CA LYS A 138 -7.30 1.70 -15.93
C LYS A 138 -8.60 1.53 -15.16
N ASP A 139 -9.02 2.62 -14.51
CA ASP A 139 -10.37 2.72 -13.95
C ASP A 139 -11.43 2.95 -15.04
N PHE A 140 -12.70 3.00 -14.66
CA PHE A 140 -13.80 3.26 -15.59
C PHE A 140 -13.74 4.66 -16.23
N GLY A 141 -13.02 5.60 -15.63
CA GLY A 141 -12.77 6.94 -16.18
C GLY A 141 -11.61 6.98 -17.17
N GLY A 142 -10.92 5.85 -17.39
CA GLY A 142 -9.77 5.75 -18.30
C GLY A 142 -8.44 6.19 -17.70
N ASN A 143 -8.37 6.44 -16.39
CA ASN A 143 -7.14 6.81 -15.68
C ASN A 143 -6.38 5.57 -15.25
N ASP A 144 -5.05 5.64 -15.29
CA ASP A 144 -4.20 4.61 -14.70
C ASP A 144 -4.52 4.51 -13.20
N ARG A 145 -4.83 3.31 -12.70
CA ARG A 145 -5.34 3.15 -11.34
C ARG A 145 -4.80 1.95 -10.59
N CYS A 146 -4.46 0.88 -11.26
CA CYS A 146 -4.07 -0.36 -10.60
C CYS A 146 -2.81 -0.92 -11.26
N MET A 147 -1.76 -1.10 -10.44
CA MET A 147 -0.53 -1.81 -10.85
C MET A 147 -0.58 -3.24 -10.36
N ILE A 148 -0.21 -4.15 -11.24
CA ILE A 148 -0.07 -5.58 -10.94
C ILE A 148 1.37 -5.96 -11.24
N ALA A 149 2.00 -6.69 -10.34
CA ALA A 149 3.33 -7.23 -10.52
C ALA A 149 3.44 -8.61 -9.86
N HIS A 150 4.40 -9.42 -10.28
CA HIS A 150 4.58 -10.76 -9.74
C HIS A 150 5.98 -10.93 -9.15
N ARG A 151 6.08 -11.73 -8.09
CA ARG A 151 7.35 -12.29 -7.66
C ARG A 151 7.86 -13.25 -8.74
N PRO A 152 9.14 -13.22 -9.14
CA PRO A 152 9.69 -14.21 -10.05
C PRO A 152 9.47 -15.65 -9.57
N GLU A 153 9.30 -16.59 -10.49
CA GLU A 153 9.11 -18.00 -10.15
C GLU A 153 10.40 -18.69 -9.70
N LYS A 154 11.56 -18.07 -10.01
CA LYS A 154 12.90 -18.59 -9.67
C LYS A 154 13.80 -17.49 -9.13
#